data_26b04f2a7331b30419a1ff355f67548b
#
_entry.id   26b04f2a7331b30419a1ff355f67548b
#
_cell.length_a   1.000
_cell.length_b   1.000
_cell.length_c   1.000
_cell.angle_alpha   90.00
_cell.angle_beta   90.00
_cell.angle_gamma   90.00
#
_symmetry.space_group_name_H-M   'P 1'
#
loop_
_entity.id
_entity.type
_entity.pdbx_description
1 polymer ?
#
loop_
_entity_poly.entity_id
_entity_poly.type
_entity_poly.pdbx_seq_one_letter_code
_entity_poly.pdbx_strand_id
1 'polypeptide(L)'
;VDLAIRWGFGWQMGPFETWQAAGWAGVAGWIAEDVAAKKSLAAVPLPAWVSGAKVGAAKGVHAPGGAYSAAQDAFVPRSALPVYRRQRYPDPVLGERFDRGTTVFETDALRMWHLEQDVAIVSFRTKQHTIGDDVLDGMLRALDEAERGFAGLVIWQTKEPFSFGANLATLAPAVQSGRWDTVEAAVARFQQTSLRLRYSLIPTVA
;
A
#
# COMPACT_ATOMS: atom_id res chain seq x y z
N VAL A 1 -0.23 11.66 -15.89
CA VAL A 1 -0.50 10.36 -16.54
C VAL A 1 -0.57 9.28 -15.48
N ASP A 2 0.53 9.01 -14.74
CA ASP A 2 0.62 7.88 -13.81
C ASP A 2 -0.48 7.86 -12.75
N LEU A 3 -0.71 8.98 -12.05
CA LEU A 3 -1.79 9.07 -11.07
C LEU A 3 -3.18 8.80 -11.67
N ALA A 4 -3.43 9.26 -12.91
CA ALA A 4 -4.71 9.00 -13.58
C ALA A 4 -4.91 7.50 -13.84
N ILE A 5 -3.86 6.80 -14.25
CA ILE A 5 -3.92 5.35 -14.47
C ILE A 5 -4.05 4.59 -13.14
N ARG A 6 -3.29 4.98 -12.12
CA ARG A 6 -3.37 4.36 -10.80
C ARG A 6 -4.75 4.53 -10.18
N TRP A 7 -5.32 5.73 -10.25
CA TRP A 7 -6.63 6.02 -9.64
C TRP A 7 -7.81 5.56 -10.49
N GLY A 8 -7.68 5.68 -11.82
CA GLY A 8 -8.77 5.32 -12.73
C GLY A 8 -8.88 3.81 -13.00
N PHE A 9 -7.78 3.09 -12.95
CA PHE A 9 -7.72 1.66 -13.28
C PHE A 9 -7.23 0.77 -12.13
N GLY A 10 -6.90 1.35 -10.97
CA GLY A 10 -6.42 0.60 -9.81
C GLY A 10 -5.03 0.00 -9.99
N TRP A 11 -4.20 0.53 -10.88
CA TRP A 11 -2.85 0.04 -11.06
C TRP A 11 -1.95 0.45 -9.87
N GLN A 12 -1.04 -0.42 -9.48
CA GLN A 12 -0.05 -0.10 -8.44
C GLN A 12 0.96 0.94 -8.91
N MET A 13 1.36 0.89 -10.18
CA MET A 13 2.26 1.84 -10.83
C MET A 13 1.66 2.32 -12.15
N GLY A 14 1.85 3.58 -12.45
CA GLY A 14 1.52 4.14 -13.75
C GLY A 14 2.54 3.78 -14.84
N PRO A 15 2.28 4.15 -16.10
CA PRO A 15 3.16 3.78 -17.23
C PRO A 15 4.60 4.26 -17.08
N PHE A 16 4.82 5.51 -16.70
CA PHE A 16 6.16 6.06 -16.52
C PHE A 16 6.84 5.54 -15.25
N GLU A 17 6.08 5.31 -14.18
CA GLU A 17 6.58 4.65 -12.96
C GLU A 17 7.06 3.23 -13.30
N THR A 18 6.29 2.47 -14.06
CA THR A 18 6.66 1.12 -14.52
C THR A 18 7.92 1.16 -15.39
N TRP A 19 7.96 2.09 -16.34
CA TRP A 19 9.12 2.27 -17.19
C TRP A 19 10.39 2.60 -16.38
N GLN A 20 10.28 3.53 -15.45
CA GLN A 20 11.40 3.92 -14.59
C GLN A 20 11.85 2.75 -13.69
N ALA A 21 10.93 1.99 -13.10
CA ALA A 21 11.24 0.82 -12.30
C ALA A 21 11.91 -0.30 -13.11
N ALA A 22 11.54 -0.46 -14.38
CA ALA A 22 12.14 -1.44 -15.30
C ALA A 22 13.50 -1.01 -15.84
N GLY A 23 13.94 0.22 -15.56
CA GLY A 23 15.20 0.76 -16.05
C GLY A 23 15.04 1.64 -17.30
N TRP A 24 14.90 2.95 -17.07
CA TRP A 24 14.51 3.95 -18.07
C TRP A 24 15.27 3.86 -19.38
N ALA A 25 16.60 3.85 -19.32
CA ALA A 25 17.44 3.86 -20.53
C ALA A 25 17.34 2.55 -21.33
N GLY A 26 17.28 1.40 -20.64
CA GLY A 26 17.13 0.10 -21.29
C GLY A 26 15.82 -0.03 -22.04
N VAL A 27 14.71 0.34 -21.38
CA VAL A 27 13.37 0.32 -22.00
C VAL A 27 13.29 1.30 -23.17
N ALA A 28 13.89 2.50 -23.05
CA ALA A 28 13.98 3.45 -24.16
C ALA A 28 14.71 2.84 -25.39
N GLY A 29 15.79 2.10 -25.14
CA GLY A 29 16.53 1.39 -26.19
C GLY A 29 15.65 0.34 -26.89
N TRP A 30 14.98 -0.50 -26.14
CA TRP A 30 14.08 -1.53 -26.71
C TRP A 30 12.95 -0.93 -27.52
N ILE A 31 12.32 0.15 -27.03
CA ILE A 31 11.27 0.84 -27.79
C ILE A 31 11.84 1.41 -29.10
N ALA A 32 13.01 2.03 -29.07
CA ALA A 32 13.64 2.59 -30.27
C ALA A 32 13.96 1.49 -31.30
N GLU A 33 14.48 0.33 -30.86
CA GLU A 33 14.72 -0.84 -31.69
C GLU A 33 13.45 -1.38 -32.31
N ASP A 34 12.39 -1.52 -31.54
CA ASP A 34 11.08 -2.02 -32.03
C ASP A 34 10.43 -1.07 -33.02
N VAL A 35 10.53 0.26 -32.79
CA VAL A 35 10.07 1.28 -33.75
C VAL A 35 10.85 1.17 -35.06
N ALA A 36 12.18 1.09 -34.99
CA ALA A 36 13.03 0.96 -36.18
C ALA A 36 12.75 -0.36 -36.95
N ALA A 37 12.50 -1.44 -36.23
CA ALA A 37 12.17 -2.73 -36.79
C ALA A 37 10.70 -2.87 -37.25
N LYS A 38 9.89 -1.81 -37.09
CA LYS A 38 8.42 -1.80 -37.39
C LYS A 38 7.64 -2.88 -36.63
N LYS A 39 8.06 -3.20 -35.42
CA LYS A 39 7.38 -4.16 -34.52
C LYS A 39 6.42 -3.48 -33.55
N SER A 40 6.52 -2.17 -33.39
CA SER A 40 5.62 -1.39 -32.51
C SER A 40 4.42 -0.82 -33.29
N LEU A 41 3.34 -0.53 -32.57
CA LEU A 41 2.18 0.18 -33.13
C LEU A 41 2.52 1.65 -33.51
N ALA A 42 3.49 2.25 -32.82
CA ALA A 42 3.94 3.61 -33.11
C ALA A 42 5.02 3.58 -34.18
N ALA A 43 4.87 4.47 -35.19
CA ALA A 43 5.84 4.62 -36.28
C ALA A 43 6.78 5.82 -36.07
N VAL A 44 6.61 6.58 -34.98
CA VAL A 44 7.41 7.77 -34.66
C VAL A 44 8.49 7.47 -33.64
N PRO A 45 9.69 8.08 -33.77
CA PRO A 45 10.75 7.89 -32.79
C PRO A 45 10.37 8.47 -31.44
N LEU A 46 11.01 7.98 -30.39
CA LEU A 46 10.87 8.55 -29.06
C LEU A 46 11.27 10.04 -29.07
N PRO A 47 10.56 10.89 -28.32
CA PRO A 47 10.94 12.30 -28.17
C PRO A 47 12.33 12.45 -27.59
N ALA A 48 13.09 13.46 -28.05
CA ALA A 48 14.48 13.67 -27.66
C ALA A 48 14.69 13.80 -26.12
N TRP A 49 13.70 14.32 -25.41
CA TRP A 49 13.80 14.47 -23.95
C TRP A 49 13.93 13.12 -23.21
N VAL A 50 13.46 12.02 -23.80
CA VAL A 50 13.52 10.67 -23.18
C VAL A 50 14.98 10.26 -22.91
N SER A 51 15.89 10.60 -23.79
CA SER A 51 17.35 10.39 -23.66
C SER A 51 18.09 11.65 -23.23
N GLY A 52 17.38 12.71 -22.84
CA GLY A 52 17.97 13.96 -22.39
C GLY A 52 18.77 13.82 -21.09
N ALA A 53 19.78 14.65 -20.92
CA ALA A 53 20.73 14.58 -19.79
C ALA A 53 20.02 14.62 -18.42
N LYS A 54 18.97 15.43 -18.27
CA LYS A 54 18.22 15.57 -17.01
C LYS A 54 17.49 14.30 -16.63
N VAL A 55 16.78 13.71 -17.59
CA VAL A 55 16.05 12.45 -17.41
C VAL A 55 17.02 11.28 -17.22
N GLY A 56 18.12 11.27 -17.96
CA GLY A 56 19.17 10.27 -17.79
C GLY A 56 19.83 10.32 -16.42
N ALA A 57 20.16 11.51 -15.90
CA ALA A 57 20.72 11.69 -14.58
C ALA A 57 19.77 11.26 -13.46
N ALA A 58 18.45 11.53 -13.60
CA ALA A 58 17.41 11.11 -12.67
C ALA A 58 16.99 9.65 -12.88
N LYS A 59 17.49 8.97 -13.92
CA LYS A 59 17.10 7.61 -14.32
C LYS A 59 15.59 7.47 -14.58
N GLY A 60 14.94 8.55 -15.03
CA GLY A 60 13.50 8.60 -15.31
C GLY A 60 12.88 9.97 -15.13
N VAL A 61 11.55 10.01 -15.12
CA VAL A 61 10.78 11.25 -15.05
C VAL A 61 10.30 11.59 -13.64
N HIS A 62 10.46 10.71 -12.66
CA HIS A 62 10.14 10.95 -11.26
C HIS A 62 11.41 11.12 -10.43
N ALA A 63 11.43 12.15 -9.59
CA ALA A 63 12.52 12.45 -8.67
C ALA A 63 11.94 13.00 -7.34
N PRO A 64 12.73 13.04 -6.24
CA PRO A 64 12.26 13.57 -4.96
C PRO A 64 11.71 15.00 -5.05
N GLY A 65 12.28 15.82 -5.95
CA GLY A 65 11.83 17.21 -6.17
C GLY A 65 10.58 17.38 -7.05
N GLY A 66 10.05 16.30 -7.64
CA GLY A 66 8.89 16.40 -8.51
C GLY A 66 8.92 15.49 -9.72
N ALA A 67 8.27 15.91 -10.81
CA ALA A 67 8.21 15.16 -12.06
C ALA A 67 8.78 15.99 -13.23
N TYR A 68 9.40 15.33 -14.18
CA TYR A 68 9.92 15.99 -15.37
C TYR A 68 8.81 16.53 -16.26
N SER A 69 8.92 17.80 -16.62
CA SER A 69 8.07 18.48 -17.60
C SER A 69 8.81 18.65 -18.92
N ALA A 70 8.38 17.94 -19.95
CA ALA A 70 8.98 18.09 -21.28
C ALA A 70 8.78 19.50 -21.88
N ALA A 71 7.68 20.18 -21.52
CA ALA A 71 7.40 21.54 -21.97
C ALA A 71 8.35 22.59 -21.35
N GLN A 72 8.84 22.34 -20.13
CA GLN A 72 9.74 23.25 -19.43
C GLN A 72 11.19 22.76 -19.44
N ASP A 73 11.43 21.60 -19.99
CA ASP A 73 12.71 20.89 -19.89
C ASP A 73 13.29 20.93 -18.46
N ALA A 74 12.45 20.64 -17.46
CA ALA A 74 12.86 20.71 -16.05
C ALA A 74 12.02 19.77 -15.17
N PHE A 75 12.59 19.39 -14.03
CA PHE A 75 11.78 18.81 -12.95
C PHE A 75 10.98 19.90 -12.26
N VAL A 76 9.67 19.73 -12.21
CA VAL A 76 8.74 20.67 -11.59
C VAL A 76 8.11 20.03 -10.36
N PRO A 77 7.84 20.82 -9.29
CA PRO A 77 7.17 20.32 -8.11
C PRO A 77 5.85 19.66 -8.46
N ARG A 78 5.46 18.63 -7.71
CA ARG A 78 4.14 18.02 -7.85
C ARG A 78 3.05 19.02 -7.53
N SER A 79 1.89 18.86 -8.16
CA SER A 79 0.74 19.72 -7.95
C SER A 79 0.35 19.76 -6.46
N ALA A 80 0.16 20.98 -5.93
CA ALA A 80 -0.30 21.22 -4.57
C ALA A 80 -1.84 21.29 -4.43
N LEU A 81 -2.59 20.92 -5.48
CA LEU A 81 -4.05 20.89 -5.43
C LEU A 81 -4.55 19.98 -4.30
N PRO A 82 -5.69 20.33 -3.65
CA PRO A 82 -6.22 19.56 -2.52
C PRO A 82 -6.42 18.07 -2.82
N VAL A 83 -6.81 17.72 -4.05
CA VAL A 83 -6.97 16.32 -4.48
C VAL A 83 -5.67 15.53 -4.35
N TYR A 84 -4.52 16.13 -4.68
CA TYR A 84 -3.23 15.46 -4.56
C TYR A 84 -2.68 15.47 -3.13
N ARG A 85 -3.03 16.47 -2.31
CA ARG A 85 -2.69 16.48 -0.87
C ARG A 85 -3.38 15.38 -0.09
N ARG A 86 -4.55 14.94 -0.55
CA ARG A 86 -5.29 13.82 0.03
C ARG A 86 -4.74 12.46 -0.40
N GLN A 87 -3.87 12.45 -1.39
CA GLN A 87 -3.21 11.22 -1.84
C GLN A 87 -2.29 10.69 -0.74
N ARG A 88 -2.67 9.55 -0.17
CA ARG A 88 -1.94 8.91 0.92
C ARG A 88 -1.13 7.70 0.47
N TYR A 89 -1.14 7.38 -0.82
CA TYR A 89 -0.36 6.30 -1.36
C TYR A 89 1.08 6.76 -1.60
N PRO A 90 2.08 6.00 -1.17
CA PRO A 90 3.47 6.34 -1.40
C PRO A 90 3.78 6.25 -2.90
N ASP A 91 4.83 6.92 -3.29
CA ASP A 91 5.40 6.75 -4.62
C ASP A 91 6.32 5.52 -4.62
N PRO A 92 5.93 4.40 -5.26
CA PRO A 92 6.71 3.18 -5.25
C PRO A 92 8.04 3.32 -6.00
N VAL A 93 8.13 4.23 -6.97
CA VAL A 93 9.35 4.48 -7.75
C VAL A 93 10.40 5.18 -6.92
N LEU A 94 9.97 6.06 -6.00
CA LEU A 94 10.88 6.77 -5.09
C LEU A 94 11.18 5.96 -3.82
N GLY A 95 10.62 4.77 -3.68
CA GLY A 95 10.81 3.93 -2.50
C GLY A 95 10.18 4.51 -1.24
N GLU A 96 9.20 5.41 -1.37
CA GLU A 96 8.46 5.95 -0.24
C GLU A 96 7.72 4.82 0.49
N ARG A 97 7.71 4.88 1.82
CA ARG A 97 7.06 3.90 2.68
C ARG A 97 5.86 4.52 3.39
N PHE A 98 4.89 3.66 3.75
CA PHE A 98 3.78 4.04 4.63
C PHE A 98 4.15 4.03 6.13
N ASP A 99 5.40 4.26 6.47
CA ASP A 99 5.88 4.30 7.86
C ASP A 99 5.62 5.64 8.55
N ARG A 100 4.81 6.47 7.93
CA ARG A 100 4.44 7.77 8.48
C ARG A 100 3.46 7.58 9.62
N GLY A 101 3.54 8.47 10.59
CA GLY A 101 2.68 8.47 11.76
C GLY A 101 3.39 8.00 13.03
N THR A 102 2.72 8.21 14.15
CA THR A 102 3.20 7.86 15.48
C THR A 102 2.71 6.46 15.86
N THR A 103 3.61 5.58 16.25
CA THR A 103 3.24 4.25 16.75
C THR A 103 2.79 4.36 18.20
N VAL A 104 1.59 3.85 18.49
CA VAL A 104 1.08 3.70 19.85
C VAL A 104 1.68 2.45 20.49
N PHE A 105 1.56 1.32 19.81
CA PHE A 105 2.28 0.10 20.13
C PHE A 105 2.43 -0.78 18.87
N GLU A 106 3.38 -1.71 18.96
CA GLU A 106 3.68 -2.65 17.90
C GLU A 106 4.03 -4.01 18.48
N THR A 107 3.59 -5.06 17.79
CA THR A 107 3.93 -6.46 18.06
C THR A 107 4.37 -7.13 16.76
N ASP A 108 4.74 -8.38 16.80
CA ASP A 108 5.01 -9.15 15.57
C ASP A 108 3.75 -9.35 14.73
N ALA A 109 2.57 -9.30 15.35
CA ALA A 109 1.28 -9.54 14.70
C ALA A 109 0.64 -8.29 14.10
N LEU A 110 0.75 -7.13 14.75
CA LEU A 110 0.15 -5.88 14.29
C LEU A 110 0.85 -4.65 14.84
N ARG A 111 0.59 -3.51 14.20
CA ARG A 111 0.97 -2.18 14.63
C ARG A 111 -0.29 -1.34 14.84
N MET A 112 -0.43 -0.69 16.00
CA MET A 112 -1.37 0.40 16.23
C MET A 112 -0.63 1.73 16.12
N TRP A 113 -1.15 2.65 15.33
CA TRP A 113 -0.51 3.93 15.03
C TRP A 113 -1.56 4.98 14.66
N HIS A 114 -1.15 6.24 14.56
CA HIS A 114 -2.02 7.32 14.11
C HIS A 114 -1.23 8.33 13.28
N LEU A 115 -1.94 9.11 12.47
CA LEU A 115 -1.44 10.33 11.85
C LEU A 115 -1.66 11.50 12.82
N GLU A 116 -1.71 12.73 12.31
CA GLU A 116 -1.93 13.94 13.11
C GLU A 116 -3.38 14.09 13.64
N GLN A 117 -4.27 13.13 13.35
CA GLN A 117 -5.68 13.14 13.70
C GLN A 117 -5.99 12.17 14.84
N ASP A 118 -7.09 12.41 15.55
CA ASP A 118 -7.55 11.58 16.67
C ASP A 118 -8.18 10.25 16.20
N VAL A 119 -7.64 9.64 15.14
CA VAL A 119 -8.09 8.36 14.60
C VAL A 119 -6.94 7.36 14.69
N ALA A 120 -7.17 6.30 15.43
CA ALA A 120 -6.24 5.18 15.51
C ALA A 120 -6.31 4.33 14.23
N ILE A 121 -5.17 3.79 13.83
CA ILE A 121 -5.05 2.90 12.68
C ILE A 121 -4.40 1.60 13.15
N VAL A 122 -4.96 0.47 12.74
CA VAL A 122 -4.38 -0.86 12.97
C VAL A 122 -3.99 -1.47 11.64
N SER A 123 -2.74 -1.91 11.54
CA SER A 123 -2.21 -2.61 10.38
C SER A 123 -1.62 -3.95 10.82
N PHE A 124 -1.99 -5.03 10.12
CA PHE A 124 -1.45 -6.37 10.41
C PHE A 124 -0.03 -6.50 9.84
N ARG A 125 0.80 -7.25 10.53
CA ARG A 125 2.20 -7.51 10.17
C ARG A 125 2.45 -8.97 9.82
N THR A 126 1.49 -9.83 10.06
CA THR A 126 1.55 -11.25 9.71
C THR A 126 1.69 -11.44 8.21
N LYS A 127 2.24 -12.58 7.79
CA LYS A 127 2.36 -12.92 6.37
C LYS A 127 0.97 -12.91 5.71
N GLN A 128 0.84 -12.15 4.61
CA GLN A 128 -0.43 -11.98 3.88
C GLN A 128 -1.59 -11.47 4.76
N HIS A 129 -1.25 -10.81 5.84
CA HIS A 129 -2.20 -10.28 6.82
C HIS A 129 -3.19 -11.34 7.33
N THR A 130 -2.71 -12.59 7.50
CA THR A 130 -3.52 -13.66 8.07
C THR A 130 -3.79 -13.41 9.55
N ILE A 131 -4.99 -13.79 9.99
CA ILE A 131 -5.49 -13.51 11.33
C ILE A 131 -5.35 -14.79 12.18
N GLY A 132 -4.41 -14.77 13.10
CA GLY A 132 -4.24 -15.75 14.18
C GLY A 132 -4.64 -15.19 15.53
N ASP A 133 -4.43 -15.97 16.60
CA ASP A 133 -4.75 -15.56 17.96
C ASP A 133 -4.01 -14.29 18.39
N ASP A 134 -2.76 -14.16 17.97
CA ASP A 134 -1.91 -13.00 18.19
C ASP A 134 -2.46 -11.71 17.58
N VAL A 135 -3.04 -11.81 16.37
CA VAL A 135 -3.74 -10.68 15.73
C VAL A 135 -5.04 -10.35 16.48
N LEU A 136 -5.82 -11.37 16.88
CA LEU A 136 -7.06 -11.17 17.64
C LEU A 136 -6.79 -10.49 18.99
N ASP A 137 -5.76 -10.93 19.71
CA ASP A 137 -5.33 -10.30 20.99
C ASP A 137 -4.88 -8.86 20.76
N GLY A 138 -4.08 -8.64 19.75
CA GLY A 138 -3.63 -7.31 19.36
C GLY A 138 -4.78 -6.38 18.98
N MET A 139 -5.79 -6.88 18.26
CA MET A 139 -7.00 -6.13 17.92
C MET A 139 -7.81 -5.72 19.13
N LEU A 140 -8.04 -6.63 20.09
CA LEU A 140 -8.74 -6.32 21.33
C LEU A 140 -8.00 -5.26 22.13
N ARG A 141 -6.67 -5.40 22.28
CA ARG A 141 -5.84 -4.39 22.92
C ARG A 141 -5.90 -3.04 22.19
N ALA A 142 -5.83 -3.05 20.86
CA ALA A 142 -5.90 -1.82 20.07
C ALA A 142 -7.24 -1.12 20.24
N LEU A 143 -8.32 -1.87 20.31
CA LEU A 143 -9.65 -1.31 20.55
C LEU A 143 -9.76 -0.68 21.94
N ASP A 144 -9.28 -1.37 23.00
CA ASP A 144 -9.27 -0.84 24.34
C ASP A 144 -8.44 0.45 24.47
N GLU A 145 -7.27 0.53 23.80
CA GLU A 145 -6.48 1.75 23.75
C GLU A 145 -7.17 2.85 22.92
N ALA A 146 -7.83 2.48 21.82
CA ALA A 146 -8.53 3.44 20.99
C ALA A 146 -9.72 4.07 21.72
N GLU A 147 -10.49 3.28 22.47
CA GLU A 147 -11.62 3.77 23.28
C GLU A 147 -11.19 4.74 24.39
N ARG A 148 -9.94 4.68 24.85
CA ARG A 148 -9.40 5.58 25.86
C ARG A 148 -8.93 6.91 25.32
N GLY A 149 -8.44 6.96 24.09
CA GLY A 149 -7.69 8.12 23.62
C GLY A 149 -7.94 8.56 22.18
N PHE A 150 -8.84 7.93 21.45
CA PHE A 150 -9.10 8.24 20.05
C PHE A 150 -10.59 8.38 19.75
N ALA A 151 -10.92 9.16 18.72
CA ALA A 151 -12.29 9.34 18.27
C ALA A 151 -12.80 8.22 17.36
N GLY A 152 -11.93 7.34 16.89
CA GLY A 152 -12.29 6.20 16.03
C GLY A 152 -11.11 5.29 15.76
N LEU A 153 -11.39 4.09 15.24
CA LEU A 153 -10.42 3.07 14.86
C LEU A 153 -10.62 2.66 13.41
N VAL A 154 -9.55 2.64 12.63
CA VAL A 154 -9.52 2.16 11.25
C VAL A 154 -8.60 0.94 11.16
N ILE A 155 -9.12 -0.17 10.61
CA ILE A 155 -8.29 -1.29 10.21
C ILE A 155 -7.85 -1.04 8.77
N TRP A 156 -6.57 -0.77 8.56
CA TRP A 156 -6.04 -0.45 7.25
C TRP A 156 -4.72 -1.15 6.98
N GLN A 157 -4.66 -1.83 5.87
CA GLN A 157 -3.42 -2.46 5.43
C GLN A 157 -2.68 -1.56 4.45
N THR A 158 -1.40 -1.34 4.73
CA THR A 158 -0.53 -0.49 3.90
C THR A 158 -0.06 -1.18 2.62
N LYS A 159 -0.35 -2.48 2.51
CA LYS A 159 -0.03 -3.34 1.35
C LYS A 159 -1.19 -4.29 1.10
N GLU A 160 -1.38 -4.67 -0.12
CA GLU A 160 -2.30 -5.75 -0.49
C GLU A 160 -1.72 -7.15 -0.17
N PRO A 161 -2.59 -8.12 0.03
CA PRO A 161 -4.05 -8.04 0.15
C PRO A 161 -4.48 -7.42 1.48
N PHE A 162 -5.77 -7.04 1.60
CA PHE A 162 -6.30 -6.57 2.89
C PHE A 162 -6.12 -7.63 3.98
N SER A 163 -6.56 -8.86 3.74
CA SER A 163 -6.28 -10.05 4.56
C SER A 163 -6.66 -11.31 3.80
N PHE A 164 -5.95 -12.41 4.02
CA PHE A 164 -6.41 -13.75 3.59
C PHE A 164 -7.32 -14.44 4.61
N GLY A 165 -7.73 -13.73 5.67
CA GLY A 165 -8.60 -14.27 6.70
C GLY A 165 -7.86 -15.12 7.73
N ALA A 166 -8.55 -16.12 8.29
CA ALA A 166 -8.01 -16.94 9.36
C ALA A 166 -6.70 -17.66 8.97
N ASN A 167 -5.75 -17.72 9.89
CA ASN A 167 -4.54 -18.51 9.73
C ASN A 167 -4.85 -20.01 9.85
N LEU A 168 -5.10 -20.64 8.70
CA LEU A 168 -5.46 -22.07 8.65
C LEU A 168 -4.32 -23.00 9.09
N ALA A 169 -3.07 -22.54 9.04
CA ALA A 169 -1.93 -23.36 9.50
C ALA A 169 -2.00 -23.69 10.99
N THR A 170 -2.63 -22.82 11.79
CA THR A 170 -2.84 -23.08 13.23
C THR A 170 -4.02 -24.01 13.51
N LEU A 171 -5.02 -24.04 12.63
CA LEU A 171 -6.23 -24.86 12.77
C LEU A 171 -6.09 -26.26 12.14
N ALA A 172 -5.29 -26.40 11.09
CA ALA A 172 -5.16 -27.66 10.34
C ALA A 172 -4.78 -28.87 11.22
N PRO A 173 -3.82 -28.77 12.19
CA PRO A 173 -3.51 -29.89 13.06
C PRO A 173 -4.69 -30.30 13.96
N ALA A 174 -5.51 -29.37 14.40
CA ALA A 174 -6.71 -29.66 15.21
C ALA A 174 -7.76 -30.39 14.39
N VAL A 175 -8.01 -29.94 13.16
CA VAL A 175 -8.93 -30.60 12.22
C VAL A 175 -8.46 -32.02 11.90
N GLN A 176 -7.19 -32.19 11.56
CA GLN A 176 -6.60 -33.49 11.21
C GLN A 176 -6.64 -34.51 12.37
N SER A 177 -6.57 -34.04 13.61
CA SER A 177 -6.64 -34.87 14.82
C SER A 177 -8.05 -34.98 15.42
N GLY A 178 -9.08 -34.43 14.77
CA GLY A 178 -10.47 -34.47 15.22
C GLY A 178 -10.74 -33.65 16.50
N ARG A 179 -9.88 -32.70 16.85
CA ARG A 179 -10.08 -31.84 18.03
C ARG A 179 -11.03 -30.67 17.72
N TRP A 180 -12.31 -31.01 17.58
CA TRP A 180 -13.34 -30.07 17.18
C TRP A 180 -13.62 -28.97 18.22
N ASP A 181 -13.44 -29.26 19.50
CA ASP A 181 -13.48 -28.29 20.59
C ASP A 181 -12.47 -27.15 20.40
N THR A 182 -11.26 -27.47 19.95
CA THR A 182 -10.23 -26.46 19.62
C THR A 182 -10.67 -25.60 18.41
N VAL A 183 -11.27 -26.21 17.40
CA VAL A 183 -11.78 -25.48 16.22
C VAL A 183 -12.94 -24.56 16.62
N GLU A 184 -13.88 -25.07 17.41
CA GLU A 184 -15.02 -24.29 17.91
C GLU A 184 -14.57 -23.10 18.75
N ALA A 185 -13.60 -23.30 19.66
CA ALA A 185 -13.05 -22.22 20.46
C ALA A 185 -12.39 -21.13 19.61
N ALA A 186 -11.66 -21.50 18.56
CA ALA A 186 -11.04 -20.54 17.64
C ALA A 186 -12.07 -19.74 16.85
N VAL A 187 -13.13 -20.41 16.36
CA VAL A 187 -14.25 -19.73 15.66
C VAL A 187 -14.99 -18.79 16.60
N ALA A 188 -15.30 -19.24 17.83
CA ALA A 188 -15.97 -18.42 18.84
C ALA A 188 -15.14 -17.17 19.17
N ARG A 189 -13.82 -17.31 19.32
CA ARG A 189 -12.92 -16.18 19.57
C ARG A 189 -12.93 -15.16 18.43
N PHE A 190 -12.91 -15.62 17.18
CA PHE A 190 -13.01 -14.77 16.00
C PHE A 190 -14.32 -13.98 15.98
N GLN A 191 -15.43 -14.67 16.25
CA GLN A 191 -16.76 -14.06 16.34
C GLN A 191 -16.85 -13.03 17.48
N GLN A 192 -16.35 -13.36 18.66
CA GLN A 192 -16.32 -12.45 19.80
C GLN A 192 -15.51 -11.20 19.53
N THR A 193 -14.34 -11.32 18.86
CA THR A 193 -13.55 -10.16 18.45
C THR A 193 -14.30 -9.29 17.44
N SER A 194 -14.98 -9.90 16.46
CA SER A 194 -15.82 -9.17 15.51
C SER A 194 -16.98 -8.44 16.21
N LEU A 195 -17.62 -9.09 17.17
CA LEU A 195 -18.70 -8.47 17.95
C LEU A 195 -18.17 -7.33 18.82
N ARG A 196 -16.98 -7.49 19.42
CA ARG A 196 -16.35 -6.42 20.22
C ARG A 196 -16.04 -5.19 19.37
N LEU A 197 -15.57 -5.37 18.11
CA LEU A 197 -15.40 -4.29 17.16
C LEU A 197 -16.74 -3.63 16.80
N ARG A 198 -17.75 -4.45 16.45
CA ARG A 198 -19.07 -3.95 16.05
C ARG A 198 -19.76 -3.12 17.13
N TYR A 199 -19.60 -3.50 18.40
CA TYR A 199 -20.23 -2.86 19.54
C TYR A 199 -19.25 -2.02 20.36
N SER A 200 -18.18 -1.52 19.71
CA SER A 200 -17.23 -0.62 20.35
C SER A 200 -17.86 0.71 20.73
N LEU A 201 -17.25 1.40 21.70
CA LEU A 201 -17.70 2.72 22.16
C LEU A 201 -17.33 3.85 21.18
N ILE A 202 -16.50 3.55 20.18
CA ILE A 202 -16.08 4.49 19.14
C ILE A 202 -16.36 3.90 17.76
N PRO A 203 -16.51 4.72 16.71
CA PRO A 203 -16.63 4.23 15.33
C PRO A 203 -15.46 3.36 14.91
N THR A 204 -15.74 2.20 14.31
CA THR A 204 -14.73 1.33 13.70
C THR A 204 -15.00 1.15 12.21
N VAL A 205 -13.95 1.17 11.40
CA VAL A 205 -14.00 1.04 9.93
C VAL A 205 -12.91 0.07 9.47
N ALA A 206 -13.21 -0.72 8.42
CA ALA A 206 -12.28 -1.63 7.78
C ALA A 206 -12.38 -1.55 6.26
#